data_4830222d259ce53c49d04d01ae9864c5
#
_entry.id   4830222d259ce53c49d04d01ae9864c5
#
_cell.length_a   1.000
_cell.length_b   1.000
_cell.length_c   1.000
_cell.angle_alpha   90.00
_cell.angle_beta   90.00
_cell.angle_gamma   90.00
#
_symmetry.space_group_name_H-M   'P 1'
#
loop_
_entity.id
_entity.type
_entity.pdbx_description
1 polymer ?
#
loop_
_entity_poly.entity_id
_entity_poly.type
_entity_poly.pdbx_seq_one_letter_code
_entity_poly.pdbx_strand_id
1 'polypeptide(L)'
;MSISNTTPVFAVDEKNLVPVSEHLKQMADIPPSRMFLINKSLKVYVEKNPGAKTFDASQGDGGASLPGTPRAILERAAQLQIEHGTAYDMPFGTDAYRKAVVEQYWKLDASSGWGPANVMGTTGGRDALIKAYQAMMALGHGRQGDIVMVSRVPWISYNWGPYGVGANVLWT
;
A
#
# COMPACT_ATOMS: atom_id res chain seq x y z
N MET A 1 43.35 -3.84 23.72
CA MET A 1 42.86 -4.39 22.43
C MET A 1 42.58 -3.21 21.52
N SER A 2 43.44 -3.02 20.52
CA SER A 2 43.31 -1.94 19.53
C SER A 2 42.21 -2.34 18.54
N ILE A 3 41.12 -1.55 18.47
CA ILE A 3 40.09 -1.69 17.45
C ILE A 3 40.71 -1.12 16.18
N SER A 4 41.05 -1.99 15.24
CA SER A 4 41.51 -1.57 13.92
C SER A 4 40.35 -0.79 13.24
N ASN A 5 40.62 0.44 12.88
CA ASN A 5 39.77 1.22 11.96
C ASN A 5 39.75 0.47 10.61
N THR A 6 38.79 -0.41 10.45
CA THR A 6 38.48 -0.94 9.13
C THR A 6 37.76 0.15 8.36
N THR A 7 38.39 0.64 7.32
CA THR A 7 37.79 1.50 6.29
C THR A 7 36.45 0.88 5.89
N PRO A 8 35.34 1.63 5.90
CA PRO A 8 34.06 1.07 5.50
C PRO A 8 34.16 0.50 4.09
N VAL A 9 33.67 -0.72 3.91
CA VAL A 9 33.74 -1.51 2.66
C VAL A 9 33.01 -0.79 1.50
N PHE A 10 32.26 0.26 1.79
CA PHE A 10 31.53 1.09 0.84
C PHE A 10 31.93 2.55 0.95
N ALA A 11 33.19 2.88 0.65
CA ALA A 11 33.55 4.25 0.34
C ALA A 11 32.92 4.60 -1.02
N VAL A 12 31.85 5.40 -0.99
CA VAL A 12 31.27 5.95 -2.21
C VAL A 12 32.26 7.01 -2.71
N ASP A 13 32.91 6.75 -3.83
CA ASP A 13 33.70 7.77 -4.51
C ASP A 13 32.73 8.75 -5.18
N GLU A 14 32.66 9.98 -4.66
CA GLU A 14 31.78 11.02 -5.18
C GLU A 14 31.96 11.29 -6.68
N LYS A 15 33.14 10.99 -7.23
CA LYS A 15 33.41 11.10 -8.67
C LYS A 15 32.70 10.06 -9.52
N ASN A 16 32.26 8.97 -8.90
CA ASN A 16 31.54 7.88 -9.55
C ASN A 16 30.04 7.89 -9.23
N LEU A 17 29.54 8.90 -8.54
CA LEU A 17 28.11 9.09 -8.37
C LEU A 17 27.47 9.34 -9.73
N VAL A 18 26.55 8.47 -10.11
CA VAL A 18 25.74 8.71 -11.30
C VAL A 18 24.95 9.99 -11.08
N PRO A 19 25.07 10.99 -11.94
CA PRO A 19 24.32 12.25 -11.80
C PRO A 19 22.83 11.92 -11.69
N VAL A 20 22.13 12.56 -10.76
CA VAL A 20 20.67 12.45 -10.68
C VAL A 20 20.12 12.84 -12.05
N SER A 21 19.47 11.89 -12.73
CA SER A 21 18.91 12.14 -14.05
C SER A 21 17.88 13.29 -13.98
N GLU A 22 17.71 14.02 -15.08
CA GLU A 22 16.64 15.03 -15.18
C GLU A 22 15.27 14.43 -14.84
N HIS A 23 15.10 13.17 -15.14
CA HIS A 23 13.91 12.40 -14.83
C HIS A 23 13.67 12.28 -13.31
N LEU A 24 14.72 12.06 -12.52
CA LEU A 24 14.64 12.06 -11.06
C LEU A 24 14.44 13.47 -10.49
N LYS A 25 15.03 14.49 -11.12
CA LYS A 25 14.80 15.89 -10.72
C LYS A 25 13.38 16.36 -10.97
N GLN A 26 12.67 15.73 -11.91
CA GLN A 26 11.26 15.97 -12.20
C GLN A 26 10.31 15.20 -11.28
N MET A 27 10.82 14.36 -10.38
CA MET A 27 10.01 13.77 -9.33
C MET A 27 9.50 14.90 -8.43
N ALA A 28 8.23 15.21 -8.63
CA ALA A 28 7.58 16.29 -7.91
C ALA A 28 7.53 16.02 -6.41
N ASP A 29 7.47 17.06 -5.62
CA ASP A 29 7.07 16.95 -4.23
C ASP A 29 5.73 16.22 -4.13
N ILE A 30 5.62 15.30 -3.19
CA ILE A 30 4.37 14.57 -2.97
C ILE A 30 3.29 15.59 -2.62
N PRO A 31 2.25 15.75 -3.45
CA PRO A 31 1.24 16.75 -3.19
C PRO A 31 0.44 16.41 -1.93
N PRO A 32 0.00 17.41 -1.16
CA PRO A 32 -0.83 17.19 0.01
C PRO A 32 -2.13 16.48 -0.38
N SER A 33 -2.58 15.58 0.48
CA SER A 33 -3.86 14.88 0.25
C SER A 33 -5.02 15.87 0.20
N ARG A 34 -5.79 15.83 -0.88
CA ARG A 34 -7.03 16.61 -1.01
C ARG A 34 -8.04 16.29 0.09
N MET A 35 -8.03 15.07 0.60
CA MET A 35 -8.89 14.64 1.72
C MET A 35 -8.64 15.49 2.97
N PHE A 36 -7.38 15.81 3.30
CA PHE A 36 -7.09 16.70 4.41
C PHE A 36 -7.60 18.11 4.19
N LEU A 37 -7.54 18.60 2.94
CA LEU A 37 -8.09 19.90 2.58
C LEU A 37 -9.61 19.92 2.70
N ILE A 38 -10.31 18.87 2.25
CA ILE A 38 -11.76 18.71 2.38
C ILE A 38 -12.16 18.68 3.85
N ASN A 39 -11.51 17.88 4.68
CA ASN A 39 -11.80 17.79 6.10
C ASN A 39 -11.57 19.13 6.82
N LYS A 40 -10.50 19.84 6.48
CA LYS A 40 -10.24 21.18 7.01
C LYS A 40 -11.32 22.17 6.59
N SER A 41 -11.75 22.15 5.32
CA SER A 41 -12.81 23.00 4.79
C SER A 41 -14.15 22.69 5.43
N LEU A 42 -14.48 21.42 5.62
CA LEU A 42 -15.70 20.99 6.29
C LEU A 42 -15.74 21.50 7.74
N LYS A 43 -14.63 21.39 8.45
CA LYS A 43 -14.54 21.92 9.83
C LYS A 43 -14.82 23.42 9.87
N VAL A 44 -14.19 24.20 9.00
CA VAL A 44 -14.42 25.65 8.90
C VAL A 44 -15.88 25.96 8.51
N TYR A 45 -16.46 25.16 7.63
CA TYR A 45 -17.86 25.33 7.24
C TYR A 45 -18.81 25.12 8.42
N VAL A 46 -18.62 24.05 9.19
CA VAL A 46 -19.46 23.75 10.38
C VAL A 46 -19.30 24.84 11.44
N GLU A 47 -18.12 25.33 11.67
CA GLU A 47 -17.85 26.43 12.62
C GLU A 47 -18.57 27.73 12.21
N LYS A 48 -18.61 28.02 10.92
CA LYS A 48 -19.28 29.23 10.38
C LYS A 48 -20.79 29.09 10.22
N ASN A 49 -21.31 27.86 10.22
CA ASN A 49 -22.72 27.56 10.03
C ASN A 49 -23.24 26.64 11.15
N PRO A 50 -23.40 27.17 12.38
CA PRO A 50 -23.87 26.36 13.50
C PRO A 50 -25.26 25.78 13.19
N GLY A 51 -25.41 24.47 13.39
CA GLY A 51 -26.63 23.75 13.10
C GLY A 51 -26.81 23.28 11.65
N ALA A 52 -25.86 23.55 10.77
CA ALA A 52 -25.88 22.99 9.41
C ALA A 52 -25.80 21.47 9.46
N LYS A 53 -26.70 20.80 8.75
CA LYS A 53 -26.67 19.35 8.60
C LYS A 53 -25.57 18.99 7.60
N THR A 54 -24.63 18.17 8.04
CA THR A 54 -23.55 17.67 7.21
C THR A 54 -23.67 16.17 7.00
N PHE A 55 -23.23 15.71 5.84
CA PHE A 55 -23.15 14.29 5.51
C PHE A 55 -21.67 14.00 5.17
N ASP A 56 -21.01 13.23 6.01
CA ASP A 56 -19.63 12.86 5.76
C ASP A 56 -19.58 11.69 4.77
N ALA A 57 -19.16 12.00 3.55
CA ALA A 57 -18.90 11.05 2.49
C ALA A 57 -17.40 11.02 2.12
N SER A 58 -16.53 11.48 3.00
CA SER A 58 -15.09 11.62 2.75
C SER A 58 -14.36 10.29 2.75
N GLN A 59 -14.85 9.31 3.49
CA GLN A 59 -14.24 7.98 3.59
C GLN A 59 -15.24 6.89 3.23
N GLY A 60 -14.80 5.96 2.39
CA GLY A 60 -15.56 4.77 2.01
C GLY A 60 -15.34 3.59 2.96
N ASP A 61 -14.94 3.83 4.21
CA ASP A 61 -14.82 2.74 5.16
C ASP A 61 -16.18 2.38 5.76
N GLY A 62 -16.38 1.10 6.02
CA GLY A 62 -17.60 0.59 6.64
C GLY A 62 -17.66 0.78 8.16
N GLY A 63 -16.64 1.39 8.76
CA GLY A 63 -16.45 1.41 10.22
C GLY A 63 -17.60 2.03 11.00
N ALA A 64 -18.30 2.99 10.42
CA ALA A 64 -19.44 3.66 11.05
C ALA A 64 -20.78 2.99 10.75
N SER A 65 -20.91 2.23 9.67
CA SER A 65 -22.18 1.69 9.17
C SER A 65 -22.24 0.18 9.02
N LEU A 66 -21.09 -0.48 9.01
CA LEU A 66 -20.99 -1.94 8.93
C LEU A 66 -20.45 -2.51 10.25
N PRO A 67 -20.96 -3.66 10.68
CA PRO A 67 -20.35 -4.34 11.82
C PRO A 67 -18.91 -4.71 11.48
N GLY A 68 -18.03 -4.67 12.47
CA GLY A 68 -16.67 -5.17 12.34
C GLY A 68 -16.63 -6.67 12.05
N THR A 69 -15.42 -7.23 12.08
CA THR A 69 -15.25 -8.68 11.92
C THR A 69 -16.12 -9.42 12.94
N PRO A 70 -16.91 -10.43 12.52
CA PRO A 70 -17.76 -11.19 13.42
C PRO A 70 -16.99 -11.75 14.62
N ARG A 71 -17.57 -11.62 15.80
CA ARG A 71 -16.94 -12.02 17.07
C ARG A 71 -16.38 -13.45 17.03
N ALA A 72 -17.14 -14.38 16.49
CA ALA A 72 -16.72 -15.79 16.39
C ALA A 72 -15.42 -15.97 15.57
N ILE A 73 -15.20 -15.13 14.54
CA ILE A 73 -13.98 -15.16 13.74
C ILE A 73 -12.80 -14.60 14.56
N LEU A 74 -13.02 -13.53 15.31
CA LEU A 74 -11.97 -12.95 16.17
C LEU A 74 -11.58 -13.92 17.29
N GLU A 75 -12.55 -14.55 17.94
CA GLU A 75 -12.32 -15.56 18.98
C GLU A 75 -11.56 -16.75 18.42
N ARG A 76 -11.95 -17.26 17.24
CA ARG A 76 -11.25 -18.37 16.59
C ARG A 76 -9.83 -17.99 16.18
N ALA A 77 -9.62 -16.80 15.66
CA ALA A 77 -8.28 -16.31 15.32
C ALA A 77 -7.37 -16.22 16.54
N ALA A 78 -7.90 -15.66 17.65
CA ALA A 78 -7.16 -15.58 18.91
C ALA A 78 -6.82 -16.98 19.46
N GLN A 79 -7.77 -17.91 19.41
CA GLN A 79 -7.56 -19.29 19.84
C GLN A 79 -6.47 -19.99 19.03
N LEU A 80 -6.51 -19.85 17.69
CA LEU A 80 -5.48 -20.41 16.82
C LEU A 80 -4.09 -19.83 17.14
N GLN A 81 -4.00 -18.56 17.45
CA GLN A 81 -2.75 -17.94 17.84
C GLN A 81 -2.23 -18.45 19.19
N ILE A 82 -3.12 -18.70 20.13
CA ILE A 82 -2.78 -19.32 21.43
C ILE A 82 -2.31 -20.78 21.23
N GLU A 83 -2.98 -21.54 20.39
CA GLU A 83 -2.68 -22.94 20.11
C GLU A 83 -1.35 -23.13 19.35
N HIS A 84 -1.07 -22.27 18.37
CA HIS A 84 0.04 -22.41 17.44
C HIS A 84 1.18 -21.42 17.66
N GLY A 85 0.96 -20.40 18.49
CA GLY A 85 1.93 -19.33 18.72
C GLY A 85 2.12 -18.42 17.52
N THR A 86 3.20 -17.64 17.57
CA THR A 86 3.61 -16.72 16.52
C THR A 86 4.92 -17.21 15.93
N ALA A 87 4.85 -18.10 14.95
CA ALA A 87 6.00 -18.50 14.16
C ALA A 87 6.14 -17.63 12.91
N TYR A 88 7.33 -17.54 12.34
CA TYR A 88 7.50 -16.96 11.02
C TYR A 88 6.83 -17.87 9.98
N ASP A 89 5.96 -17.26 9.19
CA ASP A 89 5.36 -17.90 8.03
C ASP A 89 6.24 -17.76 6.77
N MET A 90 5.82 -18.44 5.71
CA MET A 90 6.42 -18.25 4.40
C MET A 90 6.25 -16.80 3.95
N PRO A 91 7.22 -16.22 3.21
CA PRO A 91 7.20 -14.81 2.79
C PRO A 91 5.93 -14.39 2.03
N PHE A 92 5.26 -15.35 1.41
CA PHE A 92 4.03 -15.11 0.62
C PHE A 92 2.74 -15.37 1.40
N GLY A 93 2.83 -15.69 2.67
CA GLY A 93 1.72 -16.16 3.50
C GLY A 93 1.54 -17.68 3.45
N THR A 94 0.75 -18.22 4.38
CA THR A 94 0.53 -19.66 4.48
C THR A 94 -0.15 -20.25 3.24
N ASP A 95 0.16 -21.48 2.90
CA ASP A 95 -0.50 -22.19 1.79
C ASP A 95 -2.00 -22.30 2.01
N ALA A 96 -2.44 -22.52 3.26
CA ALA A 96 -3.86 -22.58 3.61
C ALA A 96 -4.59 -21.27 3.30
N TYR A 97 -3.98 -20.11 3.65
CA TYR A 97 -4.53 -18.80 3.33
C TYR A 97 -4.62 -18.58 1.81
N ARG A 98 -3.53 -18.81 1.10
CA ARG A 98 -3.45 -18.60 -0.34
C ARG A 98 -4.44 -19.49 -1.10
N LYS A 99 -4.58 -20.75 -0.67
CA LYS A 99 -5.57 -21.69 -1.20
C LYS A 99 -7.00 -21.21 -0.94
N ALA A 100 -7.31 -20.77 0.28
CA ALA A 100 -8.62 -20.24 0.62
C ALA A 100 -8.99 -19.00 -0.22
N VAL A 101 -8.03 -18.13 -0.51
CA VAL A 101 -8.26 -16.97 -1.38
C VAL A 101 -8.68 -17.40 -2.78
N VAL A 102 -7.99 -18.37 -3.38
CA VAL A 102 -8.31 -18.83 -4.73
C VAL A 102 -9.64 -19.58 -4.76
N GLU A 103 -9.78 -20.58 -3.92
CA GLU A 103 -10.88 -21.55 -4.01
C GLU A 103 -12.19 -21.06 -3.35
N GLN A 104 -12.08 -20.35 -2.23
CA GLN A 104 -13.25 -19.97 -1.45
C GLN A 104 -13.67 -18.51 -1.67
N TYR A 105 -12.71 -17.60 -1.76
CA TYR A 105 -13.01 -16.18 -1.96
C TYR A 105 -13.27 -15.87 -3.44
N TRP A 106 -12.31 -16.17 -4.32
CA TRP A 106 -12.43 -15.95 -5.76
C TRP A 106 -13.21 -17.05 -6.49
N LYS A 107 -13.37 -18.22 -5.88
CA LYS A 107 -14.08 -19.38 -6.44
C LYS A 107 -13.53 -19.82 -7.80
N LEU A 108 -12.22 -19.76 -7.95
CA LEU A 108 -11.54 -20.19 -9.15
C LEU A 108 -11.21 -21.67 -9.04
N ASP A 109 -11.48 -22.40 -10.11
CA ASP A 109 -11.12 -23.81 -10.24
C ASP A 109 -9.76 -24.00 -10.93
N ALA A 110 -9.31 -25.25 -10.99
CA ALA A 110 -8.01 -25.58 -11.58
C ALA A 110 -7.93 -25.25 -13.09
N SER A 111 -9.05 -25.15 -13.79
CA SER A 111 -9.09 -24.83 -15.23
C SER A 111 -8.82 -23.37 -15.51
N SER A 112 -8.97 -22.51 -14.49
CA SER A 112 -8.72 -21.06 -14.62
C SER A 112 -7.26 -20.71 -14.86
N GLY A 113 -6.32 -21.61 -14.61
CA GLY A 113 -4.88 -21.35 -14.59
C GLY A 113 -4.39 -20.56 -13.37
N TRP A 114 -5.28 -20.22 -12.43
CA TRP A 114 -4.94 -19.55 -11.18
C TRP A 114 -4.86 -20.54 -10.04
N GLY A 115 -3.87 -20.36 -9.18
CA GLY A 115 -3.66 -21.22 -8.01
C GLY A 115 -3.02 -20.47 -6.85
N PRO A 116 -2.75 -21.15 -5.73
CA PRO A 116 -2.12 -20.52 -4.56
C PRO A 116 -0.79 -19.81 -4.88
N ALA A 117 -0.04 -20.25 -5.90
CA ALA A 117 1.19 -19.60 -6.33
C ALA A 117 0.98 -18.19 -6.90
N ASN A 118 -0.23 -17.85 -7.32
CA ASN A 118 -0.59 -16.53 -7.82
C ASN A 118 -1.10 -15.57 -6.72
N VAL A 119 -1.07 -15.99 -5.46
CA VAL A 119 -1.54 -15.22 -4.32
C VAL A 119 -0.39 -14.91 -3.39
N MET A 120 -0.29 -13.67 -2.98
CA MET A 120 0.65 -13.22 -1.96
C MET A 120 -0.11 -12.48 -0.85
N GLY A 121 0.15 -12.85 0.39
CA GLY A 121 -0.30 -12.09 1.57
C GLY A 121 0.50 -10.80 1.72
N THR A 122 -0.16 -9.74 2.16
CA THR A 122 0.44 -8.44 2.41
C THR A 122 -0.09 -7.84 3.72
N THR A 123 0.59 -6.80 4.21
CA THR A 123 0.16 -6.08 5.41
C THR A 123 -0.96 -5.10 5.07
N GLY A 124 -2.06 -5.63 4.54
CA GLY A 124 -3.22 -4.87 4.10
C GLY A 124 -3.12 -4.34 2.67
N GLY A 125 -4.24 -3.80 2.16
CA GLY A 125 -4.38 -3.40 0.75
C GLY A 125 -3.44 -2.29 0.31
N ARG A 126 -3.02 -1.42 1.22
CA ARG A 126 -2.04 -0.36 0.89
C ARG A 126 -0.67 -0.93 0.57
N ASP A 127 -0.22 -1.89 1.37
CA ASP A 127 1.03 -2.61 1.13
C ASP A 127 0.96 -3.42 -0.17
N ALA A 128 -0.18 -4.05 -0.44
CA ALA A 128 -0.42 -4.77 -1.70
C ALA A 128 -0.23 -3.88 -2.92
N LEU A 129 -0.77 -2.67 -2.90
CA LEU A 129 -0.63 -1.71 -4.01
C LEU A 129 0.82 -1.27 -4.20
N ILE A 130 1.52 -0.95 -3.12
CA ILE A 130 2.94 -0.54 -3.21
C ILE A 130 3.77 -1.69 -3.77
N LYS A 131 3.55 -2.92 -3.29
CA LYS A 131 4.24 -4.11 -3.82
C LYS A 131 3.91 -4.38 -5.28
N ALA A 132 2.68 -4.13 -5.72
CA ALA A 132 2.32 -4.24 -7.12
C ALA A 132 3.10 -3.23 -7.98
N TYR A 133 3.21 -1.97 -7.57
CA TYR A 133 4.04 -1.00 -8.27
C TYR A 133 5.52 -1.40 -8.28
N GLN A 134 6.05 -1.85 -7.15
CA GLN A 134 7.43 -2.33 -7.07
C GLN A 134 7.68 -3.51 -8.02
N ALA A 135 6.75 -4.46 -8.08
CA ALA A 135 6.84 -5.61 -8.98
C ALA A 135 6.82 -5.17 -10.46
N MET A 136 5.93 -4.25 -10.83
CA MET A 136 5.90 -3.70 -12.19
C MET A 136 7.22 -3.05 -12.58
N MET A 137 7.82 -2.27 -11.67
CA MET A 137 9.13 -1.66 -11.89
C MET A 137 10.23 -2.70 -12.03
N ALA A 138 10.26 -3.71 -11.13
CA ALA A 138 11.25 -4.78 -11.15
C ALA A 138 11.16 -5.65 -12.42
N LEU A 139 9.95 -5.85 -12.96
CA LEU A 139 9.71 -6.59 -14.20
C LEU A 139 9.96 -5.75 -15.47
N GLY A 140 10.35 -4.49 -15.34
CA GLY A 140 10.63 -3.61 -16.47
C GLY A 140 9.38 -3.05 -17.17
N HIS A 141 8.20 -3.17 -16.54
CA HIS A 141 6.95 -2.59 -17.05
C HIS A 141 6.79 -1.10 -16.69
N GLY A 142 7.73 -0.55 -15.95
CA GLY A 142 7.79 0.86 -15.60
C GLY A 142 9.21 1.29 -15.23
N ARG A 143 9.45 2.60 -15.23
CA ARG A 143 10.73 3.22 -14.88
C ARG A 143 10.49 4.37 -13.92
N GLN A 144 11.51 4.76 -13.20
CA GLN A 144 11.45 5.99 -12.39
C GLN A 144 11.09 7.18 -13.25
N GLY A 145 10.13 7.98 -12.79
CA GLY A 145 9.58 9.13 -13.49
C GLY A 145 8.45 8.85 -14.47
N ASP A 146 8.13 7.58 -14.77
CA ASP A 146 6.97 7.23 -15.57
C ASP A 146 5.67 7.70 -14.91
N ILE A 147 4.62 7.79 -15.67
CA ILE A 147 3.34 8.34 -15.23
C ILE A 147 2.35 7.19 -14.99
N VAL A 148 1.78 7.16 -13.80
CA VAL A 148 0.63 6.33 -13.46
C VAL A 148 -0.63 7.19 -13.57
N MET A 149 -1.54 6.81 -14.46
CA MET A 149 -2.83 7.48 -14.60
C MET A 149 -3.81 6.98 -13.55
N VAL A 150 -4.44 7.90 -12.84
CA VAL A 150 -5.44 7.59 -11.82
C VAL A 150 -6.68 8.47 -12.01
N SER A 151 -7.81 8.04 -11.47
CA SER A 151 -9.03 8.86 -11.50
C SER A 151 -8.82 10.19 -10.76
N ARG A 152 -9.58 11.20 -11.13
CA ARG A 152 -9.50 12.57 -10.53
C ARG A 152 -9.73 12.57 -9.01
N VAL A 153 -10.52 11.63 -8.51
CA VAL A 153 -10.77 11.45 -7.07
C VAL A 153 -10.36 10.02 -6.68
N PRO A 154 -9.06 9.74 -6.63
CA PRO A 154 -8.57 8.41 -6.29
C PRO A 154 -8.57 8.22 -4.78
N TRP A 155 -8.62 6.97 -4.35
CA TRP A 155 -8.21 6.65 -3.00
C TRP A 155 -6.74 7.05 -2.80
N ILE A 156 -6.41 7.51 -1.59
CA ILE A 156 -5.11 8.12 -1.26
C ILE A 156 -3.89 7.27 -1.66
N SER A 157 -4.01 5.95 -1.56
CA SER A 157 -2.90 5.04 -1.90
C SER A 157 -2.64 4.93 -3.40
N TYR A 158 -3.64 5.17 -4.26
CA TYR A 158 -3.41 5.30 -5.69
C TYR A 158 -2.70 6.60 -6.04
N ASN A 159 -2.90 7.64 -5.24
CA ASN A 159 -2.25 8.92 -5.43
C ASN A 159 -0.79 8.91 -4.95
N TRP A 160 -0.53 8.29 -3.80
CA TRP A 160 0.81 8.30 -3.20
C TRP A 160 1.67 7.08 -3.51
N GLY A 161 1.07 5.95 -3.81
CA GLY A 161 1.78 4.71 -4.10
C GLY A 161 2.80 4.84 -5.23
N PRO A 162 2.43 5.43 -6.38
CA PRO A 162 3.36 5.64 -7.49
C PRO A 162 4.59 6.46 -7.11
N TYR A 163 4.42 7.54 -6.35
CA TYR A 163 5.55 8.34 -5.87
C TYR A 163 6.52 7.53 -5.00
N GLY A 164 6.00 6.58 -4.22
CA GLY A 164 6.81 5.70 -3.39
C GLY A 164 7.76 4.78 -4.16
N VAL A 165 7.51 4.57 -5.45
CA VAL A 165 8.38 3.82 -6.36
C VAL A 165 9.06 4.70 -7.40
N GLY A 166 9.00 6.02 -7.24
CA GLY A 166 9.64 6.97 -8.13
C GLY A 166 8.87 7.27 -9.41
N ALA A 167 7.60 6.91 -9.51
CA ALA A 167 6.73 7.32 -10.61
C ALA A 167 5.99 8.62 -10.31
N ASN A 168 5.43 9.25 -11.32
CA ASN A 168 4.56 10.40 -11.23
C ASN A 168 3.08 9.99 -11.35
N VAL A 169 2.17 10.90 -11.02
CA VAL A 169 0.73 10.67 -11.10
C VAL A 169 0.06 11.68 -12.01
N LEU A 170 -0.76 11.20 -12.93
CA LEU A 170 -1.66 12.02 -13.74
C LEU A 170 -3.11 11.71 -13.36
N TRP A 171 -3.87 12.75 -13.02
CA TRP A 171 -5.29 12.64 -12.74
C TRP A 171 -6.13 12.89 -14.00
N THR A 172 -7.04 11.99 -14.29
CA THR A 172 -7.94 12.05 -15.46
C THR A 172 -9.39 12.28 -15.03
#